data_b99364d00ea05904e48911751fcc9f14
#
_entry.id   b99364d00ea05904e48911751fcc9f14
#
_cell.length_a   1.000
_cell.length_b   1.000
_cell.length_c   1.000
_cell.angle_alpha   90.00
_cell.angle_beta   90.00
_cell.angle_gamma   90.00
#
_symmetry.space_group_name_H-M   'P 1'
#
loop_
_entity.id
_entity.type
_entity.pdbx_description
1 polymer ?
#
loop_
_entity_poly.entity_id
_entity_poly.type
_entity_poly.pdbx_seq_one_letter_code
_entity_poly.pdbx_strand_id
1 'polypeptide(L)'
;METSYSTKIIEKNGKVWDTIRSFKNAEKYVPIITKSEVEGEGLGAKRICEVNIGKQEFQIKETIQSLDEENQSMIVSIDDGPIQMRGMKTKFEVKNIDDNKALLTISTDVQNPDAGAMVQSVFEMIGDGLKKFHEL
;
A
#
# COMPACT_ATOMS: atom_id res chain seq x y z
N MET A 1 11.83 11.85 -8.57
CA MET A 1 12.65 10.64 -8.39
C MET A 1 11.78 9.49 -7.95
N GLU A 2 11.82 8.41 -8.69
CA GLU A 2 11.00 7.25 -8.35
C GLU A 2 11.65 6.41 -7.25
N THR A 3 10.84 5.98 -6.30
CA THR A 3 11.22 5.03 -5.26
C THR A 3 10.31 3.81 -5.41
N SER A 4 10.89 2.63 -5.44
CA SER A 4 10.11 1.40 -5.57
C SER A 4 10.66 0.28 -4.71
N TYR A 5 9.79 -0.66 -4.38
CA TYR A 5 10.11 -1.87 -3.64
C TYR A 5 9.33 -3.03 -4.23
N SER A 6 10.01 -4.14 -4.47
CA SER A 6 9.38 -5.35 -4.99
C SER A 6 9.68 -6.52 -4.07
N THR A 7 8.70 -7.39 -3.87
CA THR A 7 8.88 -8.60 -3.09
C THR A 7 8.04 -9.73 -3.68
N LYS A 8 8.55 -10.95 -3.55
CA LYS A 8 7.83 -12.15 -3.97
C LYS A 8 6.99 -12.64 -2.79
N ILE A 9 5.73 -12.97 -3.08
CA ILE A 9 4.81 -13.50 -2.09
C ILE A 9 4.39 -14.89 -2.55
N ILE A 10 4.51 -15.89 -1.66
CA ILE A 10 4.10 -17.26 -1.97
C ILE A 10 2.59 -17.35 -1.79
N GLU A 11 1.87 -16.95 -2.81
CA GLU A 11 0.42 -16.97 -2.90
C GLU A 11 0.02 -16.71 -4.35
N LYS A 12 -1.19 -17.09 -4.72
CA LYS A 12 -1.74 -16.78 -6.04
C LYS A 12 -1.91 -15.26 -6.17
N ASN A 13 -1.53 -14.74 -7.34
CA ASN A 13 -1.59 -13.29 -7.57
C ASN A 13 -3.01 -12.71 -7.36
N GLY A 14 -4.05 -13.43 -7.73
CA GLY A 14 -5.43 -13.00 -7.52
C GLY A 14 -5.78 -12.80 -6.06
N LYS A 15 -5.26 -13.64 -5.17
CA LYS A 15 -5.52 -13.50 -3.73
C LYS A 15 -4.79 -12.31 -3.13
N VAL A 16 -3.54 -12.10 -3.56
CA VAL A 16 -2.77 -10.91 -3.13
C VAL A 16 -3.46 -9.65 -3.62
N TRP A 17 -3.88 -9.66 -4.88
CA TRP A 17 -4.60 -8.53 -5.47
C TRP A 17 -5.91 -8.24 -4.73
N ASP A 18 -6.69 -9.26 -4.40
CA ASP A 18 -7.94 -9.09 -3.67
C ASP A 18 -7.73 -8.39 -2.32
N THR A 19 -6.66 -8.73 -1.61
CA THR A 19 -6.33 -8.08 -0.34
C THR A 19 -6.06 -6.59 -0.54
N ILE A 20 -5.24 -6.26 -1.53
CA ILE A 20 -4.83 -4.87 -1.80
C ILE A 20 -6.01 -4.06 -2.31
N ARG A 21 -6.75 -4.57 -3.29
CA ARG A 21 -7.84 -3.83 -3.92
C ARG A 21 -9.03 -3.61 -2.99
N SER A 22 -9.21 -4.49 -2.00
CA SER A 22 -10.31 -4.32 -1.04
C SER A 22 -10.16 -3.04 -0.22
N PHE A 23 -8.94 -2.58 -0.04
CA PHE A 23 -8.62 -1.39 0.75
C PHE A 23 -8.89 -1.58 2.25
N LYS A 24 -9.53 -2.69 2.62
CA LYS A 24 -9.98 -2.97 4.00
C LYS A 24 -8.90 -3.66 4.81
N ASN A 25 -8.98 -3.46 6.14
CA ASN A 25 -8.20 -4.22 7.12
C ASN A 25 -6.69 -4.02 6.98
N ALA A 26 -6.26 -2.81 6.63
CA ALA A 26 -4.84 -2.50 6.48
C ALA A 26 -4.04 -2.79 7.77
N GLU A 27 -4.69 -2.66 8.93
CA GLU A 27 -4.06 -2.95 10.22
C GLU A 27 -3.62 -4.40 10.36
N LYS A 28 -4.17 -5.30 9.55
CA LYS A 28 -3.81 -6.72 9.60
C LYS A 28 -2.46 -7.03 8.93
N TYR A 29 -1.99 -6.14 8.06
CA TYR A 29 -0.72 -6.37 7.37
C TYR A 29 0.26 -5.19 7.45
N VAL A 30 -0.16 -4.04 7.95
CA VAL A 30 0.75 -2.90 8.16
C VAL A 30 0.87 -2.65 9.66
N PRO A 31 2.02 -3.01 10.28
CA PRO A 31 2.15 -2.98 11.73
C PRO A 31 1.92 -1.63 12.41
N ILE A 32 2.24 -0.53 11.73
CA ILE A 32 2.07 0.81 12.31
C ILE A 32 0.63 1.33 12.22
N ILE A 33 -0.24 0.66 11.45
CA ILE A 33 -1.65 1.03 11.37
C ILE A 33 -2.39 0.33 12.50
N THR A 34 -3.01 1.11 13.38
CA THR A 34 -3.77 0.57 14.51
C THR A 34 -5.23 0.35 14.18
N LYS A 35 -5.76 1.14 13.25
CA LYS A 35 -7.16 1.06 12.83
C LYS A 35 -7.30 1.62 11.43
N SER A 36 -8.17 1.04 10.64
CA SER A 36 -8.53 1.59 9.34
C SER A 36 -10.03 1.49 9.10
N GLU A 37 -10.57 2.47 8.38
CA GLU A 37 -11.97 2.51 7.98
C GLU A 37 -12.04 2.85 6.50
N VAL A 38 -12.90 2.16 5.78
CA VAL A 38 -13.07 2.35 4.33
C VAL A 38 -14.50 2.77 4.03
N GLU A 39 -14.64 3.78 3.18
CA GLU A 39 -15.93 4.23 2.66
C GLU A 39 -15.92 4.03 1.15
N GLY A 40 -16.90 3.31 0.64
CA GLY A 40 -16.99 3.01 -0.76
C GLY A 40 -16.24 1.73 -1.13
N GLU A 41 -16.18 1.45 -2.43
CA GLU A 41 -15.59 0.24 -2.97
C GLU A 41 -15.04 0.51 -4.36
N GLY A 42 -13.84 0.01 -4.65
CA GLY A 42 -13.20 0.20 -5.93
C GLY A 42 -12.74 1.63 -6.19
N LEU A 43 -12.85 2.08 -7.44
CA LEU A 43 -12.42 3.42 -7.82
C LEU A 43 -13.17 4.49 -7.02
N GLY A 44 -12.42 5.42 -6.44
CA GLY A 44 -12.98 6.49 -5.61
C GLY A 44 -13.20 6.11 -4.15
N ALA A 45 -12.96 4.87 -3.76
CA ALA A 45 -13.05 4.47 -2.35
C ALA A 45 -12.06 5.26 -1.50
N LYS A 46 -12.48 5.61 -0.30
CA LYS A 46 -11.67 6.40 0.63
C LYS A 46 -11.33 5.56 1.84
N ARG A 47 -10.13 5.77 2.38
CA ARG A 47 -9.67 5.08 3.57
C ARG A 47 -9.07 6.08 4.55
N ILE A 48 -9.38 5.88 5.83
CA ILE A 48 -8.75 6.61 6.92
C ILE A 48 -7.99 5.59 7.75
N CYS A 49 -6.67 5.80 7.88
CA CYS A 49 -5.82 4.96 8.70
C CYS A 49 -5.34 5.73 9.91
N GLU A 50 -5.45 5.14 11.08
CA GLU A 50 -4.81 5.65 12.28
C GLU A 50 -3.45 5.00 12.41
N VAL A 51 -2.40 5.83 12.50
CA VAL A 51 -1.02 5.39 12.47
C VAL A 51 -0.34 5.76 13.78
N ASN A 52 0.44 4.82 14.30
CA ASN A 52 1.23 5.02 15.51
C ASN A 52 2.68 4.63 15.22
N ILE A 53 3.58 5.63 15.26
CA ILE A 53 5.02 5.41 15.10
C ILE A 53 5.69 5.93 16.37
N GLY A 54 6.13 5.00 17.24
CA GLY A 54 6.72 5.35 18.52
C GLY A 54 5.72 6.11 19.39
N LYS A 55 6.02 7.38 19.67
CA LYS A 55 5.14 8.25 20.46
C LYS A 55 4.26 9.16 19.61
N GLN A 56 4.34 9.04 18.30
CA GLN A 56 3.58 9.90 17.39
C GLN A 56 2.35 9.16 16.88
N GLU A 57 1.21 9.83 16.96
CA GLU A 57 -0.05 9.33 16.43
C GLU A 57 -0.56 10.34 15.41
N PHE A 58 -1.00 9.85 14.25
CA PHE A 58 -1.57 10.69 13.21
C PHE A 58 -2.52 9.88 12.34
N GLN A 59 -3.31 10.58 11.53
CA GLN A 59 -4.19 9.96 10.56
C GLN A 59 -3.65 10.17 9.15
N ILE A 60 -3.87 9.18 8.30
CA ILE A 60 -3.64 9.30 6.86
C ILE A 60 -4.98 9.07 6.17
N LYS A 61 -5.34 9.98 5.27
CA LYS A 61 -6.55 9.86 4.45
C LYS A 61 -6.13 9.57 3.02
N GLU A 62 -6.74 8.57 2.42
CA GLU A 62 -6.35 8.06 1.11
C GLU A 62 -7.57 7.86 0.21
N THR A 63 -7.33 7.88 -1.11
CA THR A 63 -8.36 7.61 -2.11
C THR A 63 -7.76 6.72 -3.20
N ILE A 64 -8.52 5.72 -3.66
CA ILE A 64 -8.15 4.96 -4.85
C ILE A 64 -8.43 5.84 -6.06
N GLN A 65 -7.39 6.34 -6.71
CA GLN A 65 -7.50 7.24 -7.85
C GLN A 65 -7.52 6.53 -9.20
N SER A 66 -6.92 5.35 -9.26
CA SER A 66 -6.86 4.56 -10.49
C SER A 66 -6.95 3.10 -10.11
N LEU A 67 -7.71 2.34 -10.88
CA LEU A 67 -7.90 0.91 -10.63
C LEU A 67 -7.94 0.19 -11.96
N ASP A 68 -7.01 -0.74 -12.13
CA ASP A 68 -6.90 -1.58 -13.33
C ASP A 68 -6.96 -3.04 -12.89
N GLU A 69 -8.16 -3.61 -12.93
CA GLU A 69 -8.39 -4.98 -12.50
C GLU A 69 -7.72 -6.01 -13.42
N GLU A 70 -7.65 -5.70 -14.70
CA GLU A 70 -7.04 -6.62 -15.68
C GLU A 70 -5.56 -6.79 -15.43
N ASN A 71 -4.84 -5.68 -15.19
CA ASN A 71 -3.40 -5.70 -14.94
C ASN A 71 -3.06 -5.76 -13.46
N GLN A 72 -4.07 -5.83 -12.59
CA GLN A 72 -3.92 -5.89 -11.13
C GLN A 72 -3.00 -4.80 -10.61
N SER A 73 -3.37 -3.56 -10.94
CA SER A 73 -2.64 -2.38 -10.47
C SER A 73 -3.62 -1.31 -10.02
N MET A 74 -3.19 -0.51 -9.06
CA MET A 74 -3.97 0.65 -8.63
C MET A 74 -3.05 1.76 -8.14
N ILE A 75 -3.56 2.98 -8.20
CA ILE A 75 -2.89 4.16 -7.68
C ILE A 75 -3.72 4.73 -6.54
N VAL A 76 -3.07 4.93 -5.41
CA VAL A 76 -3.69 5.49 -4.20
C VAL A 76 -3.06 6.86 -3.95
N SER A 77 -3.90 7.87 -3.79
CA SER A 77 -3.43 9.20 -3.39
C SER A 77 -3.49 9.34 -1.87
N ILE A 78 -2.53 10.05 -1.31
CA ILE A 78 -2.57 10.47 0.09
C ILE A 78 -3.14 11.87 0.11
N ASP A 79 -4.39 12.00 0.55
CA ASP A 79 -5.13 13.27 0.50
C ASP A 79 -4.83 14.14 1.73
N ASP A 80 -4.55 13.50 2.87
CA ASP A 80 -4.19 14.18 4.10
C ASP A 80 -3.30 13.29 4.95
N GLY A 81 -2.44 13.90 5.76
CA GLY A 81 -1.48 13.20 6.59
C GLY A 81 -0.28 14.10 6.89
N PRO A 82 0.84 13.53 7.32
CA PRO A 82 2.07 14.29 7.50
C PRO A 82 2.45 15.03 6.23
N ILE A 83 3.00 16.23 6.40
CA ILE A 83 3.24 17.13 5.27
C ILE A 83 4.12 16.51 4.18
N GLN A 84 5.06 15.64 4.55
CA GLN A 84 5.96 14.98 3.61
C GLN A 84 5.22 13.96 2.73
N MET A 85 4.05 13.51 3.16
CA MET A 85 3.27 12.47 2.48
C MET A 85 2.09 13.01 1.69
N ARG A 86 1.67 14.24 1.97
CA ARG A 86 0.50 14.83 1.29
C ARG A 86 0.73 14.93 -0.21
N GLY A 87 -0.25 14.48 -0.97
CA GLY A 87 -0.19 14.52 -2.42
C GLY A 87 0.58 13.38 -3.06
N MET A 88 1.19 12.51 -2.26
CA MET A 88 1.86 11.34 -2.81
C MET A 88 0.85 10.42 -3.50
N LYS A 89 1.29 9.87 -4.62
CA LYS A 89 0.51 8.85 -5.34
C LYS A 89 1.33 7.58 -5.37
N THR A 90 0.80 6.55 -4.73
CA THR A 90 1.48 5.27 -4.60
C THR A 90 0.83 4.26 -5.54
N LYS A 91 1.65 3.60 -6.34
CA LYS A 91 1.19 2.55 -7.24
C LYS A 91 1.46 1.20 -6.62
N PHE A 92 0.43 0.35 -6.61
CA PHE A 92 0.53 -1.05 -6.22
C PHE A 92 0.30 -1.89 -7.47
N GLU A 93 1.18 -2.84 -7.72
CA GLU A 93 1.07 -3.72 -8.88
C GLU A 93 1.37 -5.15 -8.46
N VAL A 94 0.51 -6.09 -8.85
CA VAL A 94 0.68 -7.51 -8.55
C VAL A 94 0.81 -8.25 -9.86
N LYS A 95 1.93 -8.91 -10.07
CA LYS A 95 2.18 -9.70 -11.27
C LYS A 95 2.29 -11.17 -10.91
N ASN A 96 1.82 -12.01 -11.83
CA ASN A 96 1.96 -13.46 -11.68
C ASN A 96 3.41 -13.88 -12.01
N ILE A 97 4.04 -14.63 -11.10
CA ILE A 97 5.32 -15.28 -11.38
C ILE A 97 5.08 -16.72 -11.82
N ASP A 98 4.27 -17.46 -11.04
CA ASP A 98 3.82 -18.80 -11.35
C ASP A 98 2.51 -19.09 -10.58
N ASP A 99 2.04 -20.33 -10.60
CA ASP A 99 0.74 -20.71 -10.02
C ASP A 99 0.59 -20.35 -8.53
N ASN A 100 1.71 -20.25 -7.82
CA ASN A 100 1.69 -20.04 -6.37
C ASN A 100 2.58 -18.88 -5.93
N LYS A 101 3.02 -18.04 -6.86
CA LYS A 101 3.89 -16.90 -6.52
C LYS A 101 3.46 -15.65 -7.26
N ALA A 102 3.43 -14.57 -6.51
CA ALA A 102 3.13 -13.25 -7.04
C ALA A 102 4.32 -12.31 -6.80
N LEU A 103 4.50 -11.35 -7.68
CA LEU A 103 5.45 -10.27 -7.49
C LEU A 103 4.66 -9.00 -7.18
N LEU A 104 4.83 -8.49 -5.97
CA LEU A 104 4.26 -7.20 -5.57
C LEU A 104 5.29 -6.12 -5.79
N THR A 105 4.89 -5.05 -6.47
CA THR A 105 5.71 -3.85 -6.63
C THR A 105 4.94 -2.65 -6.10
N ILE A 106 5.58 -1.88 -5.22
CA ILE A 106 5.03 -0.65 -4.66
C ILE A 106 5.96 0.48 -5.09
N SER A 107 5.42 1.52 -5.71
CA SER A 107 6.24 2.61 -6.23
C SER A 107 5.57 3.96 -6.07
N THR A 108 6.36 5.00 -6.01
CA THR A 108 5.89 6.39 -5.99
C THR A 108 6.97 7.31 -6.54
N ASP A 109 6.56 8.50 -6.96
CA ASP A 109 7.48 9.56 -7.34
C ASP A 109 7.67 10.48 -6.14
N VAL A 110 8.89 10.55 -5.61
CA VAL A 110 9.23 11.33 -4.43
C VAL A 110 9.70 12.71 -4.87
N GLN A 111 9.01 13.75 -4.42
CA GLN A 111 9.35 15.15 -4.74
C GLN A 111 10.61 15.60 -3.99
N ASN A 112 10.76 15.16 -2.75
CA ASN A 112 11.87 15.52 -1.88
C ASN A 112 12.81 14.31 -1.73
N PRO A 113 14.08 14.40 -2.21
CA PRO A 113 15.02 13.30 -2.10
C PRO A 113 15.24 12.82 -0.65
N ASP A 114 15.12 13.72 0.32
CA ASP A 114 15.30 13.38 1.74
C ASP A 114 14.20 12.46 2.26
N ALA A 115 13.05 12.46 1.61
CA ALA A 115 11.94 11.57 1.99
C ALA A 115 12.09 10.16 1.42
N GLY A 116 13.00 9.95 0.47
CA GLY A 116 13.13 8.68 -0.23
C GLY A 116 13.41 7.49 0.68
N ALA A 117 14.32 7.66 1.64
CA ALA A 117 14.67 6.58 2.58
C ALA A 117 13.49 6.20 3.49
N MET A 118 12.73 7.19 3.95
CA MET A 118 11.55 6.95 4.78
C MET A 118 10.48 6.21 3.97
N VAL A 119 10.23 6.65 2.76
CA VAL A 119 9.24 6.03 1.87
C VAL A 119 9.63 4.59 1.56
N GLN A 120 10.91 4.33 1.29
CA GLN A 120 11.42 2.99 1.03
C GLN A 120 11.16 2.07 2.24
N SER A 121 11.42 2.56 3.46
CA SER A 121 11.18 1.79 4.68
C SER A 121 9.70 1.46 4.86
N VAL A 122 8.81 2.40 4.54
CA VAL A 122 7.36 2.16 4.62
C VAL A 122 6.94 1.11 3.60
N PHE A 123 7.46 1.17 2.38
CA PHE A 123 7.14 0.18 1.35
C PHE A 123 7.61 -1.22 1.74
N GLU A 124 8.81 -1.32 2.32
CA GLU A 124 9.31 -2.61 2.83
C GLU A 124 8.39 -3.15 3.93
N MET A 125 7.93 -2.29 4.81
CA MET A 125 7.01 -2.68 5.89
C MET A 125 5.69 -3.21 5.33
N ILE A 126 5.11 -2.53 4.34
CA ILE A 126 3.87 -2.96 3.70
C ILE A 126 4.08 -4.29 2.98
N GLY A 127 5.16 -4.39 2.20
CA GLY A 127 5.48 -5.61 1.46
C GLY A 127 5.71 -6.81 2.36
N ASP A 128 6.49 -6.63 3.41
CA ASP A 128 6.76 -7.69 4.39
C ASP A 128 5.50 -8.09 5.14
N GLY A 129 4.66 -7.13 5.47
CA GLY A 129 3.38 -7.39 6.14
C GLY A 129 2.44 -8.20 5.27
N LEU A 130 2.32 -7.86 4.00
CA LEU A 130 1.51 -8.61 3.04
C LEU A 130 2.07 -10.02 2.84
N LYS A 131 3.40 -10.15 2.77
CA LYS A 131 4.05 -11.44 2.66
C LYS A 131 3.71 -12.34 3.85
N LYS A 132 3.83 -11.83 5.07
CA LYS A 132 3.49 -12.58 6.28
C LYS A 132 2.00 -12.92 6.32
N PHE A 133 1.15 -11.99 5.91
CA PHE A 133 -0.29 -12.19 5.91
C PHE A 133 -0.70 -13.34 4.99
N HIS A 134 -0.08 -13.46 3.83
CA HIS A 134 -0.44 -14.47 2.83
C HIS A 134 0.32 -15.78 2.96
N GLU A 135 1.50 -15.79 3.58
CA GLU A 135 2.34 -16.99 3.68
C GLU A 135 2.17 -17.78 4.97
N LEU A 136 1.22 -17.41 5.78
CA LEU A 136 0.95 -18.13 7.03
C LEU A 136 0.38 -19.52 6.77
#